data_041ff90f1a0306030721d80630d27e06
#
_entry.id   041ff90f1a0306030721d80630d27e06
#
_cell.length_a   1.000
_cell.length_b   1.000
_cell.length_c   1.000
_cell.angle_alpha   90.00
_cell.angle_beta   90.00
_cell.angle_gamma   90.00
#
_symmetry.space_group_name_H-M   'P 1'
#
loop_
_entity.id
_entity.type
_entity.pdbx_description
1 polymer ?
#
loop_
_entity_poly.entity_id
_entity_poly.type
_entity_poly.pdbx_seq_one_letter_code
_entity_poly.pdbx_strand_id
1 'polypeptide(L)' 'MEEDESFINTDKYQYLYDRIIHSLENDKLYQDPEFNIRKLAVILDSNSTYVSRALNKIGDKKFNQLINDYRIEQVKAEI' A
#
# COMPACT_ATOMS: atom_id res chain seq x y z
N MET A 1 -4.92 10.64 -26.00
CA MET A 1 -3.76 9.94 -25.44
C MET A 1 -3.57 10.26 -23.97
N GLU A 2 -3.46 11.54 -23.65
CA GLU A 2 -3.25 11.96 -22.28
C GLU A 2 -4.42 11.58 -21.39
N GLU A 3 -5.61 11.76 -21.90
CA GLU A 3 -6.80 11.45 -21.14
C GLU A 3 -6.91 9.96 -20.86
N ASP A 4 -6.60 9.18 -21.89
CA ASP A 4 -6.62 7.73 -21.72
C ASP A 4 -5.57 7.30 -20.73
N GLU A 5 -4.43 7.95 -20.78
CA GLU A 5 -3.33 7.65 -19.87
C GLU A 5 -3.74 7.91 -18.42
N SER A 6 -4.45 9.01 -18.19
CA SER A 6 -4.91 9.35 -16.85
C SER A 6 -5.88 8.29 -16.33
N PHE A 7 -6.79 7.83 -17.19
CA PHE A 7 -7.73 6.79 -16.82
C PHE A 7 -7.02 5.48 -16.54
N ILE A 8 -6.07 5.12 -17.40
CA ILE A 8 -5.30 3.90 -17.23
C ILE A 8 -4.48 3.96 -15.94
N ASN A 9 -3.92 5.12 -15.64
CA ASN A 9 -3.14 5.29 -14.41
C ASN A 9 -4.00 5.06 -13.17
N THR A 10 -5.24 5.50 -13.21
CA THR A 10 -6.15 5.28 -12.09
C THR A 10 -6.39 3.79 -11.89
N ASP A 11 -6.59 3.05 -12.99
CA ASP A 11 -6.77 1.61 -12.90
C ASP A 11 -5.52 0.94 -12.35
N LYS A 12 -4.35 1.37 -12.79
CA LYS A 12 -3.09 0.81 -12.30
C LYS A 12 -2.94 1.04 -10.80
N TYR A 13 -3.27 2.23 -10.34
CA TYR A 13 -3.16 2.55 -8.94
C TYR A 13 -4.15 1.75 -8.12
N GLN A 14 -5.36 1.56 -8.63
CA GLN A 14 -6.35 0.75 -7.93
C GLN A 14 -5.86 -0.69 -7.80
N TYR A 15 -5.35 -1.24 -8.90
CA TYR A 15 -4.83 -2.60 -8.90
C TYR A 15 -3.66 -2.73 -7.92
N LEU A 16 -2.77 -1.77 -7.95
CA LEU A 16 -1.60 -1.78 -7.06
C LEU A 16 -2.04 -1.64 -5.60
N TYR A 17 -2.99 -0.76 -5.35
CA TYR A 17 -3.51 -0.58 -4.01
C TYR A 17 -4.12 -1.88 -3.48
N ASP A 18 -4.90 -2.56 -4.30
CA ASP A 18 -5.48 -3.84 -3.89
C ASP A 18 -4.40 -4.85 -3.53
N ARG A 19 -3.33 -4.89 -4.31
CA ARG A 19 -2.22 -5.79 -4.03
C ARG A 19 -1.50 -5.41 -2.74
N ILE A 20 -1.36 -4.10 -2.49
CA ILE A 20 -0.76 -3.63 -1.25
C ILE A 20 -1.55 -4.14 -0.04
N ILE A 21 -2.85 -3.92 -0.08
CA ILE A 21 -3.71 -4.32 1.03
C ILE A 21 -3.67 -5.84 1.20
N HIS A 22 -3.75 -6.56 0.09
CA HIS A 22 -3.71 -8.03 0.14
C HIS A 22 -2.42 -8.54 0.79
N SER A 23 -1.28 -7.97 0.38
CA SER A 23 0.00 -8.38 0.95
C SER A 23 0.09 -8.06 2.43
N LEU A 24 -0.39 -6.88 2.81
CA LEU A 24 -0.35 -6.49 4.21
C LEU A 24 -1.20 -7.42 5.07
N GLU A 25 -2.38 -7.77 4.59
CA GLU A 25 -3.31 -8.56 5.39
C GLU A 25 -2.95 -10.03 5.41
N ASN A 26 -2.48 -10.57 4.31
CA ASN A 26 -2.16 -12.00 4.24
C ASN A 26 -0.80 -12.31 4.83
N ASP A 27 0.19 -11.50 4.50
CA ASP A 27 1.56 -11.74 4.97
C ASP A 27 1.86 -11.02 6.27
N LYS A 28 0.96 -10.14 6.69
CA LYS A 28 1.10 -9.38 7.93
C LYS A 28 2.44 -8.66 7.99
N LEU A 29 2.80 -8.05 6.88
CA LEU A 29 4.09 -7.39 6.74
C LEU A 29 4.27 -6.25 7.73
N TYR A 30 3.17 -5.66 8.18
CA TYR A 30 3.22 -4.56 9.14
C TYR A 30 3.79 -4.99 10.49
N GLN A 31 3.89 -6.29 10.75
CA GLN A 31 4.44 -6.80 12.01
C GLN A 31 5.96 -6.74 12.03
N ASP A 32 6.59 -6.64 10.87
CA ASP A 32 8.04 -6.55 10.77
C ASP A 32 8.49 -5.13 11.13
N PRO A 33 9.27 -4.97 12.20
CA PRO A 33 9.70 -3.62 12.62
C PRO A 33 10.59 -2.92 11.60
N GLU A 34 11.19 -3.67 10.68
CA GLU A 34 12.04 -3.09 9.66
C GLU A 34 11.32 -2.92 8.32
N PHE A 35 10.03 -3.22 8.30
CA PHE A 35 9.26 -3.09 7.08
C PHE A 35 9.15 -1.62 6.67
N ASN A 36 9.36 -1.36 5.38
CA ASN A 36 9.26 -0.01 4.85
C ASN A 36 8.71 -0.06 3.44
N ILE A 37 8.49 1.13 2.87
CA ILE A 37 7.86 1.23 1.56
C ILE A 37 8.73 0.62 0.47
N ARG A 38 10.03 0.66 0.62
CA ARG A 38 10.94 0.05 -0.37
C ARG A 38 10.77 -1.45 -0.39
N LYS A 39 10.68 -2.08 0.77
CA LYS A 39 10.47 -3.53 0.84
C LYS A 39 9.15 -3.90 0.22
N LEU A 40 8.12 -3.12 0.49
CA LEU A 40 6.81 -3.37 -0.10
C LEU A 40 6.88 -3.28 -1.61
N ALA A 41 7.56 -2.26 -2.13
CA ALA A 41 7.68 -2.09 -3.57
C ALA A 41 8.38 -3.29 -4.22
N VAL A 42 9.41 -3.82 -3.56
CA VAL A 42 10.10 -4.99 -4.08
C VAL A 42 9.18 -6.20 -4.11
N ILE A 43 8.42 -6.40 -3.04
CA ILE A 43 7.48 -7.52 -2.97
C ILE A 43 6.46 -7.45 -4.09
N LEU A 44 6.02 -6.24 -4.42
CA LEU A 44 5.00 -6.03 -5.44
C LEU A 44 5.59 -5.89 -6.84
N ASP A 45 6.90 -6.01 -6.97
CA ASP A 45 7.59 -5.83 -8.25
C ASP A 45 7.30 -4.45 -8.83
N SER A 46 7.37 -3.43 -7.99
CA SER A 46 7.07 -2.07 -8.35
C SER A 46 8.16 -1.15 -7.80
N ASN A 47 7.85 0.14 -7.62
CA ASN A 47 8.80 1.06 -7.01
C ASN A 47 8.08 1.90 -5.97
N SER A 48 8.85 2.53 -5.08
CA SER A 48 8.27 3.24 -3.96
C SER A 48 7.45 4.45 -4.39
N THR A 49 7.81 5.08 -5.51
CA THR A 49 7.03 6.21 -6.02
C THR A 49 5.62 5.76 -6.41
N TYR A 50 5.52 4.64 -7.13
CA TYR A 50 4.23 4.11 -7.54
C TYR A 50 3.40 3.70 -6.34
N VAL A 51 4.03 3.01 -5.39
CA VAL A 51 3.34 2.57 -4.18
C VAL A 51 2.80 3.77 -3.42
N SER A 52 3.64 4.80 -3.25
CA SER A 52 3.23 6.00 -2.55
C SER A 52 2.04 6.69 -3.24
N ARG A 53 2.09 6.77 -4.56
CA ARG A 53 1.01 7.39 -5.32
C ARG A 53 -0.29 6.60 -5.20
N ALA A 54 -0.20 5.28 -5.25
CA ALA A 54 -1.39 4.44 -5.10
C ALA A 54 -2.02 4.66 -3.73
N LEU A 55 -1.20 4.72 -2.70
CA LEU A 55 -1.72 4.94 -1.35
C LEU A 55 -2.40 6.28 -1.23
N ASN A 56 -1.81 7.33 -1.81
CA ASN A 56 -2.39 8.66 -1.72
C ASN A 56 -3.66 8.80 -2.56
N LYS A 57 -3.64 8.26 -3.78
CA LYS A 57 -4.76 8.47 -4.69
C LYS A 57 -5.96 7.61 -4.34
N ILE A 58 -5.73 6.36 -3.97
CA ILE A 58 -6.82 5.42 -3.73
C ILE A 58 -7.17 5.37 -2.25
N GLY A 59 -6.16 5.28 -1.40
CA GLY A 59 -6.37 5.12 0.03
C GLY A 59 -6.38 6.42 0.82
N ASP A 60 -5.96 7.51 0.20
CA ASP A 60 -5.90 8.83 0.84
C ASP A 60 -5.09 8.80 2.13
N LYS A 61 -4.02 8.01 2.14
CA LYS A 61 -3.16 7.86 3.31
C LYS A 61 -1.72 7.74 2.87
N LYS A 62 -0.83 8.11 3.78
CA LYS A 62 0.59 7.87 3.60
C LYS A 62 0.93 6.48 4.11
N PHE A 63 2.06 5.95 3.64
CA PHE A 63 2.47 4.61 3.99
C PHE A 63 2.56 4.43 5.52
N ASN A 64 3.21 5.36 6.20
CA ASN A 64 3.38 5.24 7.64
C ASN A 64 2.04 5.23 8.36
N GLN A 65 1.11 6.04 7.91
CA GLN A 65 -0.21 6.09 8.51
C GLN A 65 -0.94 4.76 8.32
N LEU A 66 -0.85 4.20 7.13
CA LEU A 66 -1.49 2.91 6.85
C LEU A 66 -0.94 1.81 7.74
N ILE A 67 0.38 1.76 7.86
CA ILE A 67 1.01 0.73 8.68
C ILE A 67 0.64 0.91 10.15
N ASN A 68 0.61 2.14 10.62
CA ASN A 68 0.20 2.39 12.00
C ASN A 68 -1.23 1.96 12.25
N ASP A 69 -2.11 2.19 11.29
CA ASP A 69 -3.50 1.77 11.43
C ASP A 69 -3.60 0.26 11.61
N TYR A 70 -2.84 -0.50 10.83
CA TYR A 70 -2.85 -1.94 10.97
C TYR A 70 -2.29 -2.39 12.32
N ARG A 71 -1.23 -1.75 12.77
CA ARG A 71 -0.63 -2.11 14.06
C ARG A 71 -1.58 -1.82 15.21
N ILE A 72 -2.28 -0.71 15.14
CA ILE A 72 -3.25 -0.34 16.17
C ILE A 72 -4.40 -1.33 16.18
N GLU A 73 -4.90 -1.72 15.02
CA GLU A 73 -5.99 -2.68 14.93
C GLU A 73 -5.59 -4.03 15.50
N GLN A 74 -4.35 -4.43 15.25
CA GLN A 74 -3.90 -5.72 15.79
C GLN A 74 -3.85 -5.69 17.30
N VAL A 75 -3.37 -4.60 17.87
CA VAL A 75 -3.33 -4.47 19.32
C VAL A 75 -4.73 -4.54 19.90
N LYS A 76 -5.68 -3.86 19.26
CA LYS A 76 -7.07 -3.90 19.73
C LYS A 76 -7.65 -5.31 19.66
N ALA A 77 -7.30 -6.04 18.60
CA ALA A 77 -7.83 -7.39 18.43
C ALA A 77 -7.31 -8.34 19.49
N GLU A 78 -6.14 -8.07 20.03
CA GLU A 78 -5.54 -8.93 21.03
C GLU A 78 -6.03 -8.62 22.43
N ILE A 79 -6.62 -7.48 22.62
CA ILE A 79 -7.18 -7.12 23.90
C ILE A 79 -8.57 -7.67 24.06
#